data_dd457cbfa283a2f568d6458bc61fa50e
#
_entry.id   dd457cbfa283a2f568d6458bc61fa50e
#
_cell.length_a   1.000
_cell.length_b   1.000
_cell.length_c   1.000
_cell.angle_alpha   90.00
_cell.angle_beta   90.00
_cell.angle_gamma   90.00
#
_symmetry.space_group_name_H-M   'P 1'
#
loop_
_entity.id
_entity.type
_entity.pdbx_description
1 polymer ?
#
loop_
_entity_poly.entity_id
_entity_poly.type
_entity_poly.pdbx_seq_one_letter_code
_entity_poly.pdbx_strand_id
1 'polypeptide(L)'
;MKISKLFFELSHEARYNLFRVINEYPLKHSELEKKLDLPGPEITRHIKRLQKYNLIEKNPDRTYFRTNLGKLVNEGLDFFEFSFKFSDFINSHDIDAIPSELLLDLGVLKNCSLFTKTMENIEHWSSIIKRAKNFIWSITEQTINTDLPMIQQKILNQNLDIRSIMHVNLLKKYVQTEEWERYIEGPKPKIFQELSEKIGIPHCIRKIEKTKLVLLITESEVILFLSDKTKIDYSECIYSENNQDFIEWAKKLFEYYWKKAKPVSKKELLL
;
A
#
# COMPACT_ATOMS: atom_id res chain seq x y z
N MET A 1 -22.10 -15.38 -21.66
CA MET A 1 -21.45 -16.43 -20.82
C MET A 1 -21.88 -16.23 -19.36
N LYS A 2 -22.16 -17.31 -18.61
CA LYS A 2 -22.46 -17.16 -17.16
C LYS A 2 -21.14 -17.09 -16.38
N ILE A 3 -21.02 -16.18 -15.43
CA ILE A 3 -19.82 -16.00 -14.58
C ILE A 3 -19.42 -17.30 -13.85
N SER A 4 -20.40 -18.12 -13.44
CA SER A 4 -20.15 -19.42 -12.81
C SER A 4 -19.32 -20.37 -13.67
N LYS A 5 -19.46 -20.30 -15.01
CA LYS A 5 -18.66 -21.11 -15.94
C LYS A 5 -17.21 -20.63 -15.99
N LEU A 6 -16.95 -19.31 -15.88
CA LEU A 6 -15.61 -18.77 -15.77
C LEU A 6 -14.91 -19.29 -14.52
N PHE A 7 -15.56 -19.18 -13.35
CA PHE A 7 -15.00 -19.70 -12.09
C PHE A 7 -14.78 -21.21 -12.15
N PHE A 8 -15.68 -21.98 -12.74
CA PHE A 8 -15.47 -23.40 -12.92
C PHE A 8 -14.24 -23.73 -13.79
N GLU A 9 -13.99 -22.96 -14.84
CA GLU A 9 -12.77 -23.15 -15.63
C GLU A 9 -11.51 -22.79 -14.86
N LEU A 10 -11.55 -21.72 -14.10
CA LEU A 10 -10.39 -21.25 -13.32
C LEU A 10 -10.21 -21.99 -11.98
N SER A 11 -11.15 -22.82 -11.53
CA SER A 11 -10.99 -23.64 -10.33
C SER A 11 -10.05 -24.84 -10.53
N HIS A 12 -9.69 -25.20 -11.75
CA HIS A 12 -8.72 -26.25 -12.02
C HIS A 12 -7.31 -25.69 -11.93
N GLU A 13 -6.52 -26.15 -10.96
CA GLU A 13 -5.20 -25.60 -10.60
C GLU A 13 -4.26 -25.44 -11.81
N ALA A 14 -4.05 -26.51 -12.59
CA ALA A 14 -3.16 -26.46 -13.75
C ALA A 14 -3.63 -25.44 -14.80
N ARG A 15 -4.93 -25.27 -14.99
CA ARG A 15 -5.51 -24.30 -15.92
C ARG A 15 -5.42 -22.87 -15.38
N TYR A 16 -5.64 -22.71 -14.10
CA TYR A 16 -5.40 -21.45 -13.39
C TYR A 16 -3.94 -21.00 -13.55
N ASN A 17 -2.98 -21.88 -13.21
CA ASN A 17 -1.57 -21.61 -13.33
C ASN A 17 -1.15 -21.31 -14.77
N LEU A 18 -1.69 -22.03 -15.74
CA LEU A 18 -1.45 -21.74 -17.16
C LEU A 18 -1.93 -20.34 -17.55
N PHE A 19 -3.14 -19.96 -17.12
CA PHE A 19 -3.67 -18.63 -17.37
C PHE A 19 -2.83 -17.54 -16.70
N ARG A 20 -2.34 -17.78 -15.47
CA ARG A 20 -1.49 -16.85 -14.72
C ARG A 20 -0.10 -16.68 -15.33
N VAL A 21 0.49 -17.75 -15.86
CA VAL A 21 1.83 -17.72 -16.48
C VAL A 21 1.84 -16.99 -17.83
N ILE A 22 0.74 -17.01 -18.58
CA ILE A 22 0.57 -16.19 -19.80
C ILE A 22 0.37 -14.74 -19.34
N ASN A 23 1.47 -14.04 -19.09
CA ASN A 23 1.49 -12.66 -18.59
C ASN A 23 1.67 -11.66 -19.76
N GLU A 24 2.39 -10.58 -19.56
CA GLU A 24 2.64 -9.50 -20.52
C GLU A 24 3.29 -9.96 -21.83
N TYR A 25 4.06 -11.05 -21.79
CA TYR A 25 4.74 -11.60 -22.97
C TYR A 25 4.06 -12.86 -23.48
N PRO A 26 3.84 -12.95 -24.81
CA PRO A 26 3.32 -14.16 -25.42
C PRO A 26 4.30 -15.34 -25.25
N LEU A 27 3.77 -16.53 -24.92
CA LEU A 27 4.57 -17.75 -24.67
C LEU A 27 4.23 -18.83 -25.69
N LYS A 28 5.27 -19.58 -26.11
CA LYS A 28 5.11 -20.77 -26.96
C LYS A 28 4.62 -21.96 -26.13
N HIS A 29 4.03 -22.95 -26.80
CA HIS A 29 3.56 -24.18 -26.16
C HIS A 29 4.67 -24.87 -25.33
N SER A 30 5.87 -25.02 -25.91
CA SER A 30 7.01 -25.65 -25.22
C SER A 30 7.53 -24.85 -24.01
N GLU A 31 7.34 -23.52 -23.98
CA GLU A 31 7.70 -22.69 -22.84
C GLU A 31 6.67 -22.87 -21.71
N LEU A 32 5.38 -23.04 -22.05
CA LEU A 32 4.34 -23.36 -21.09
C LEU A 32 4.55 -24.74 -20.44
N GLU A 33 4.89 -25.77 -21.25
CA GLU A 33 5.26 -27.11 -20.76
C GLU A 33 6.38 -27.01 -19.72
N LYS A 34 7.45 -26.32 -20.09
CA LYS A 34 8.65 -26.18 -19.24
C LYS A 34 8.37 -25.38 -17.97
N LYS A 35 7.58 -24.27 -18.05
CA LYS A 35 7.27 -23.42 -16.90
C LYS A 35 6.33 -24.06 -15.90
N LEU A 36 5.42 -24.91 -16.38
CA LEU A 36 4.39 -25.55 -15.55
C LEU A 36 4.72 -26.99 -15.17
N ASP A 37 5.77 -27.53 -15.76
CA ASP A 37 6.16 -28.95 -15.61
C ASP A 37 4.98 -29.90 -15.92
N LEU A 38 4.28 -29.63 -17.03
CA LEU A 38 3.11 -30.40 -17.46
C LEU A 38 3.33 -31.00 -18.85
N PRO A 39 2.79 -32.23 -19.09
CA PRO A 39 2.86 -32.86 -20.41
C PRO A 39 2.14 -32.04 -21.51
N GLY A 40 2.70 -32.04 -22.72
CA GLY A 40 2.16 -31.29 -23.86
C GLY A 40 0.68 -31.55 -24.18
N PRO A 41 0.17 -32.79 -24.15
CA PRO A 41 -1.26 -33.07 -24.31
C PRO A 41 -2.14 -32.38 -23.26
N GLU A 42 -1.67 -32.28 -22.03
CA GLU A 42 -2.37 -31.59 -20.95
C GLU A 42 -2.41 -30.07 -21.14
N ILE A 43 -1.26 -29.46 -21.46
CA ILE A 43 -1.16 -28.04 -21.84
C ILE A 43 -2.13 -27.73 -23.01
N THR A 44 -2.12 -28.58 -24.06
CA THR A 44 -3.03 -28.43 -25.21
C THR A 44 -4.49 -28.42 -24.78
N ARG A 45 -4.89 -29.34 -23.90
CA ARG A 45 -6.26 -29.43 -23.38
C ARG A 45 -6.66 -28.17 -22.61
N HIS A 46 -5.79 -27.65 -21.74
CA HIS A 46 -6.04 -26.44 -20.97
C HIS A 46 -6.08 -25.19 -21.84
N ILE A 47 -5.18 -25.04 -22.81
CA ILE A 47 -5.20 -23.96 -23.80
C ILE A 47 -6.54 -23.94 -24.54
N LYS A 48 -6.99 -25.07 -25.08
CA LYS A 48 -8.29 -25.16 -25.81
C LYS A 48 -9.46 -24.70 -24.94
N ARG A 49 -9.45 -25.04 -23.65
CA ARG A 49 -10.49 -24.60 -22.71
C ARG A 49 -10.45 -23.10 -22.48
N LEU A 50 -9.29 -22.50 -22.23
CA LEU A 50 -9.16 -21.06 -22.04
C LEU A 50 -9.53 -20.27 -23.31
N GLN A 51 -9.15 -20.77 -24.51
CA GLN A 51 -9.54 -20.19 -25.79
C GLN A 51 -11.06 -20.24 -26.01
N LYS A 52 -11.71 -21.34 -25.63
CA LYS A 52 -13.19 -21.48 -25.74
C LYS A 52 -13.92 -20.38 -24.96
N TYR A 53 -13.30 -19.84 -23.90
CA TYR A 53 -13.84 -18.75 -23.08
C TYR A 53 -13.27 -17.39 -23.44
N ASN A 54 -12.52 -17.30 -24.54
CA ASN A 54 -11.88 -16.06 -25.02
C ASN A 54 -10.95 -15.41 -23.97
N LEU A 55 -10.31 -16.21 -23.13
CA LEU A 55 -9.37 -15.70 -22.13
C LEU A 55 -7.97 -15.54 -22.70
N ILE A 56 -7.60 -16.42 -23.63
CA ILE A 56 -6.32 -16.39 -24.35
C ILE A 56 -6.54 -16.59 -25.82
N GLU A 57 -5.61 -16.10 -26.62
CA GLU A 57 -5.56 -16.29 -28.07
C GLU A 57 -4.16 -16.73 -28.50
N LYS A 58 -4.07 -17.21 -29.76
CA LYS A 58 -2.83 -17.64 -30.37
C LYS A 58 -2.43 -16.69 -31.49
N ASN A 59 -1.20 -16.20 -31.43
CA ASN A 59 -0.58 -15.39 -32.48
C ASN A 59 -0.20 -16.23 -33.73
N PRO A 60 0.03 -15.59 -34.89
CA PRO A 60 0.55 -16.25 -36.10
C PRO A 60 1.92 -16.94 -35.87
N ASP A 61 2.77 -16.43 -35.00
CA ASP A 61 4.07 -17.00 -34.59
C ASP A 61 3.96 -18.19 -33.63
N ARG A 62 2.73 -18.63 -33.36
CA ARG A 62 2.35 -19.75 -32.49
C ARG A 62 2.56 -19.49 -30.99
N THR A 63 2.71 -18.25 -30.55
CA THR A 63 2.69 -17.86 -29.13
C THR A 63 1.25 -17.65 -28.66
N TYR A 64 1.03 -17.78 -27.34
CA TYR A 64 -0.26 -17.53 -26.69
C TYR A 64 -0.19 -16.28 -25.83
N PHE A 65 -1.27 -15.48 -25.85
CA PHE A 65 -1.38 -14.25 -25.08
C PHE A 65 -2.78 -14.09 -24.51
N ARG A 66 -2.93 -13.26 -23.48
CA ARG A 66 -4.25 -12.92 -22.92
C ARG A 66 -4.99 -11.98 -23.86
N THR A 67 -6.27 -12.27 -24.09
CA THR A 67 -7.20 -11.31 -24.71
C THR A 67 -7.45 -10.11 -23.80
N ASN A 68 -8.15 -9.10 -24.27
CA ASN A 68 -8.60 -8.00 -23.42
C ASN A 68 -9.52 -8.49 -22.29
N LEU A 69 -10.41 -9.46 -22.56
CA LEU A 69 -11.20 -10.12 -21.53
C LEU A 69 -10.29 -10.85 -20.52
N GLY A 70 -9.27 -11.58 -21.02
CA GLY A 70 -8.30 -12.26 -20.17
C GLY A 70 -7.53 -11.30 -19.26
N LYS A 71 -7.15 -10.12 -19.73
CA LYS A 71 -6.52 -9.09 -18.91
C LYS A 71 -7.44 -8.63 -17.78
N LEU A 72 -8.69 -8.28 -18.06
CA LEU A 72 -9.67 -7.88 -17.04
C LEU A 72 -9.95 -8.99 -16.02
N VAL A 73 -10.05 -10.24 -16.48
CA VAL A 73 -10.21 -11.39 -15.58
C VAL A 73 -8.99 -11.54 -14.67
N ASN A 74 -7.77 -11.32 -15.19
CA ASN A 74 -6.55 -11.38 -14.39
C ASN A 74 -6.53 -10.35 -13.28
N GLU A 75 -6.91 -9.09 -13.55
CA GLU A 75 -7.03 -8.04 -12.53
C GLU A 75 -8.01 -8.45 -11.41
N GLY A 76 -9.16 -9.03 -11.81
CA GLY A 76 -10.12 -9.56 -10.85
C GLY A 76 -9.55 -10.70 -10.00
N LEU A 77 -8.72 -11.58 -10.59
CA LEU A 77 -8.04 -12.66 -9.85
C LEU A 77 -7.02 -12.09 -8.87
N ASP A 78 -6.28 -11.05 -9.21
CA ASP A 78 -5.34 -10.38 -8.31
C ASP A 78 -6.05 -9.84 -7.05
N PHE A 79 -7.23 -9.24 -7.24
CA PHE A 79 -8.07 -8.80 -6.13
C PHE A 79 -8.53 -9.97 -5.24
N PHE A 80 -8.96 -11.09 -5.84
CA PHE A 80 -9.33 -12.28 -5.06
C PHE A 80 -8.13 -12.91 -4.35
N GLU A 81 -6.96 -13.01 -5.00
CA GLU A 81 -5.74 -13.51 -4.34
C GLU A 81 -5.38 -12.68 -3.11
N PHE A 82 -5.42 -11.35 -3.21
CA PHE A 82 -5.24 -10.45 -2.08
C PHE A 82 -6.28 -10.72 -0.98
N SER A 83 -7.56 -10.76 -1.36
CA SER A 83 -8.67 -10.90 -0.40
C SER A 83 -8.61 -12.21 0.38
N PHE A 84 -8.23 -13.31 -0.27
CA PHE A 84 -8.09 -14.61 0.39
C PHE A 84 -6.80 -14.71 1.20
N LYS A 85 -5.69 -14.19 0.68
CA LYS A 85 -4.40 -14.19 1.39
C LYS A 85 -4.47 -13.42 2.71
N PHE A 86 -5.16 -12.29 2.71
CA PHE A 86 -5.30 -11.40 3.87
C PHE A 86 -6.68 -11.48 4.53
N SER A 87 -7.40 -12.59 4.38
CA SER A 87 -8.79 -12.73 4.85
C SER A 87 -8.95 -12.45 6.34
N ASP A 88 -8.06 -12.95 7.18
CA ASP A 88 -8.13 -12.74 8.63
C ASP A 88 -7.91 -11.28 8.99
N PHE A 89 -6.91 -10.63 8.37
CA PHE A 89 -6.66 -9.20 8.52
C PHE A 89 -7.87 -8.36 8.06
N ILE A 90 -8.44 -8.67 6.89
CA ILE A 90 -9.61 -7.95 6.34
C ILE A 90 -10.82 -8.09 7.26
N ASN A 91 -11.07 -9.29 7.83
CA ASN A 91 -12.21 -9.55 8.69
C ASN A 91 -12.07 -8.92 10.09
N SER A 92 -10.84 -8.72 10.57
CA SER A 92 -10.56 -8.12 11.88
C SER A 92 -10.47 -6.60 11.86
N HIS A 93 -10.27 -5.99 10.68
CA HIS A 93 -10.04 -4.57 10.54
C HIS A 93 -11.16 -3.84 9.76
N ASP A 94 -11.20 -2.52 9.92
CA ASP A 94 -12.18 -1.64 9.28
C ASP A 94 -11.72 -1.27 7.85
N ILE A 95 -12.22 -2.03 6.88
CA ILE A 95 -11.92 -1.81 5.47
C ILE A 95 -12.56 -0.52 4.90
N ASP A 96 -13.55 0.08 5.58
CA ASP A 96 -14.17 1.34 5.18
C ASP A 96 -13.20 2.53 5.29
N ALA A 97 -12.03 2.32 5.91
CA ALA A 97 -10.91 3.25 5.84
C ALA A 97 -10.40 3.46 4.41
N ILE A 98 -10.61 2.48 3.52
CA ILE A 98 -10.19 2.54 2.13
C ILE A 98 -11.36 3.03 1.27
N PRO A 99 -11.20 4.12 0.50
CA PRO A 99 -12.23 4.61 -0.41
C PRO A 99 -12.69 3.54 -1.39
N SER A 100 -13.99 3.52 -1.69
CA SER A 100 -14.60 2.51 -2.58
C SER A 100 -13.92 2.44 -3.96
N GLU A 101 -13.46 3.57 -4.48
CA GLU A 101 -12.73 3.68 -5.74
C GLU A 101 -11.36 2.99 -5.73
N LEU A 102 -10.78 2.75 -4.55
CA LEU A 102 -9.49 2.06 -4.39
C LEU A 102 -9.62 0.60 -3.93
N LEU A 103 -10.84 0.18 -3.55
CA LEU A 103 -11.06 -1.20 -3.06
C LEU A 103 -10.77 -2.25 -4.13
N LEU A 104 -11.19 -2.03 -5.38
CA LEU A 104 -10.95 -2.98 -6.46
C LEU A 104 -9.48 -3.05 -6.88
N ASP A 105 -8.71 -1.99 -6.61
CA ASP A 105 -7.28 -1.94 -6.90
C ASP A 105 -6.43 -2.66 -5.82
N LEU A 106 -7.04 -3.22 -4.76
CA LEU A 106 -6.30 -3.94 -3.68
C LEU A 106 -5.53 -5.17 -4.20
N GLY A 107 -5.83 -5.65 -5.38
CA GLY A 107 -5.07 -6.71 -6.03
C GLY A 107 -3.57 -6.42 -6.19
N VAL A 108 -3.16 -5.16 -6.26
CA VAL A 108 -1.73 -4.77 -6.32
C VAL A 108 -0.97 -5.12 -5.04
N LEU A 109 -1.69 -5.33 -3.91
CA LEU A 109 -1.12 -5.70 -2.62
C LEU A 109 -0.97 -7.22 -2.43
N LYS A 110 -1.34 -8.06 -3.39
CA LYS A 110 -1.28 -9.53 -3.25
C LYS A 110 0.10 -10.08 -2.87
N ASN A 111 1.18 -9.39 -3.30
CA ASN A 111 2.56 -9.77 -3.02
C ASN A 111 3.14 -9.12 -1.75
N CYS A 112 2.34 -8.31 -1.04
CA CYS A 112 2.78 -7.69 0.21
C CYS A 112 2.92 -8.72 1.33
N SER A 113 3.60 -8.32 2.40
CA SER A 113 3.75 -9.08 3.64
C SER A 113 2.78 -8.57 4.69
N LEU A 114 2.26 -9.48 5.51
CA LEU A 114 1.55 -9.15 6.75
C LEU A 114 2.53 -9.32 7.90
N PHE A 115 2.76 -8.25 8.65
CA PHE A 115 3.54 -8.29 9.89
C PHE A 115 2.58 -8.25 11.07
N THR A 116 2.83 -9.09 12.08
CA THR A 116 1.90 -9.38 13.18
C THR A 116 2.51 -9.14 14.56
N LYS A 117 3.57 -8.34 14.67
CA LYS A 117 4.27 -8.06 15.92
C LYS A 117 4.50 -6.58 16.14
N THR A 118 3.82 -5.99 17.11
CA THR A 118 3.84 -4.55 17.41
C THR A 118 5.25 -3.94 17.47
N MET A 119 6.17 -4.57 18.19
CA MET A 119 7.54 -4.01 18.33
C MET A 119 8.30 -4.04 17.01
N GLU A 120 8.20 -5.12 16.25
CA GLU A 120 8.81 -5.21 14.91
C GLU A 120 8.19 -4.18 13.95
N ASN A 121 6.89 -3.95 14.03
CA ASN A 121 6.19 -2.95 13.22
C ASN A 121 6.67 -1.53 13.53
N ILE A 122 6.92 -1.20 14.79
CA ILE A 122 7.49 0.08 15.23
C ILE A 122 8.92 0.25 14.72
N GLU A 123 9.75 -0.79 14.81
CA GLU A 123 11.12 -0.78 14.29
C GLU A 123 11.14 -0.61 12.76
N HIS A 124 10.22 -1.28 12.04
CA HIS A 124 10.05 -1.11 10.60
C HIS A 124 9.68 0.34 10.25
N TRP A 125 8.72 0.94 10.95
CA TRP A 125 8.34 2.33 10.75
C TRP A 125 9.55 3.28 10.84
N SER A 126 10.32 3.19 11.93
CA SER A 126 11.53 3.99 12.13
C SER A 126 12.58 3.74 11.05
N SER A 127 12.74 2.48 10.64
CA SER A 127 13.69 2.09 9.60
C SER A 127 13.30 2.63 8.22
N ILE A 128 12.01 2.65 7.86
CA ILE A 128 11.50 3.24 6.62
C ILE A 128 11.86 4.73 6.57
N ILE A 129 11.59 5.47 7.65
CA ILE A 129 11.94 6.89 7.74
C ILE A 129 13.45 7.09 7.58
N LYS A 130 14.25 6.24 8.20
CA LYS A 130 15.72 6.30 8.12
C LYS A 130 16.24 6.10 6.70
N ARG A 131 15.64 5.19 5.93
CA ARG A 131 16.06 4.86 4.56
C ARG A 131 15.57 5.84 3.50
N ALA A 132 14.48 6.56 3.74
CA ALA A 132 13.88 7.52 2.82
C ALA A 132 14.89 8.55 2.30
N LYS A 133 14.90 8.81 0.99
CA LYS A 133 15.84 9.73 0.30
C LYS A 133 15.14 10.85 -0.46
N ASN A 134 13.93 10.61 -0.98
CA ASN A 134 13.23 11.52 -1.87
C ASN A 134 12.00 12.14 -1.23
N PHE A 135 11.17 11.32 -0.58
CA PHE A 135 9.96 11.82 0.07
C PHE A 135 9.53 10.95 1.26
N ILE A 136 8.78 11.57 2.16
CA ILE A 136 8.08 10.92 3.28
C ILE A 136 6.65 11.47 3.33
N TRP A 137 5.66 10.64 2.99
CA TRP A 137 4.26 11.00 3.13
C TRP A 137 3.62 10.13 4.20
N SER A 138 2.90 10.73 5.14
CA SER A 138 2.33 9.99 6.27
C SER A 138 0.92 10.43 6.65
N ILE A 139 0.11 9.47 7.10
CA ILE A 139 -1.12 9.70 7.86
C ILE A 139 -0.87 9.09 9.23
N THR A 140 -0.94 9.87 10.31
CA THR A 140 -0.56 9.38 11.63
C THR A 140 -1.39 10.01 12.75
N GLU A 141 -1.63 9.22 13.80
CA GLU A 141 -2.22 9.67 15.07
C GLU A 141 -1.24 9.60 16.24
N GLN A 142 -0.09 8.99 16.03
CA GLN A 142 1.00 8.85 17.02
C GLN A 142 2.34 9.15 16.36
N THR A 143 3.33 9.48 17.19
CA THR A 143 4.73 9.65 16.78
C THR A 143 5.62 8.81 17.66
N ILE A 144 6.66 8.28 17.04
CA ILE A 144 7.78 7.68 17.76
C ILE A 144 8.73 8.84 18.06
N ASN A 145 8.78 9.28 19.32
CA ASN A 145 9.56 10.46 19.72
C ASN A 145 11.04 10.34 19.36
N THR A 146 11.59 9.13 19.35
CA THR A 146 12.99 8.87 18.98
C THR A 146 13.28 9.15 17.50
N ASP A 147 12.28 9.20 16.64
CA ASP A 147 12.44 9.45 15.20
C ASP A 147 12.49 10.96 14.87
N LEU A 148 12.01 11.81 15.77
CA LEU A 148 11.91 13.25 15.52
C LEU A 148 13.25 13.93 15.20
N PRO A 149 14.35 13.67 15.94
CA PRO A 149 15.64 14.24 15.60
C PRO A 149 16.14 13.83 14.22
N MET A 150 15.90 12.58 13.84
CA MET A 150 16.27 12.05 12.52
C MET A 150 15.44 12.70 11.40
N ILE A 151 14.13 12.85 11.60
CA ILE A 151 13.23 13.54 10.64
C ILE A 151 13.70 14.99 10.48
N GLN A 152 13.97 15.68 11.57
CA GLN A 152 14.50 17.04 11.57
C GLN A 152 15.80 17.17 10.77
N GLN A 153 16.76 16.29 11.03
CA GLN A 153 18.03 16.26 10.30
C GLN A 153 17.83 16.05 8.79
N LYS A 154 16.92 15.15 8.42
CA LYS A 154 16.58 14.89 7.01
C LYS A 154 15.95 16.11 6.32
N ILE A 155 15.06 16.83 7.01
CA ILE A 155 14.45 18.06 6.49
C ILE A 155 15.51 19.13 6.24
N LEU A 156 16.46 19.28 7.15
CA LEU A 156 17.49 20.30 7.05
C LEU A 156 18.52 19.99 5.97
N ASN A 157 18.94 18.75 5.84
CA ASN A 157 20.09 18.34 5.04
C ASN A 157 19.74 17.73 3.68
N GLN A 158 18.50 17.26 3.52
CA GLN A 158 18.09 16.52 2.33
C GLN A 158 16.80 17.12 1.80
N ASN A 159 16.74 17.79 0.75
CA ASN A 159 15.55 18.42 0.17
C ASN A 159 14.34 17.45 -0.04
N LEU A 160 13.90 16.78 1.05
CA LEU A 160 12.83 15.78 1.06
C LEU A 160 11.46 16.44 0.89
N ASP A 161 10.61 15.87 0.02
CA ASP A 161 9.17 16.20 0.00
C ASP A 161 8.48 15.53 1.20
N ILE A 162 8.20 16.30 2.25
CA ILE A 162 7.51 15.80 3.44
C ILE A 162 6.07 16.28 3.43
N ARG A 163 5.14 15.32 3.52
CA ARG A 163 3.71 15.60 3.69
C ARG A 163 3.15 14.74 4.79
N SER A 164 2.50 15.37 5.77
CA SER A 164 1.90 14.65 6.89
C SER A 164 0.46 15.08 7.15
N ILE A 165 -0.41 14.11 7.28
CA ILE A 165 -1.76 14.27 7.82
C ILE A 165 -1.73 13.80 9.26
N MET A 166 -1.88 14.72 10.21
CA MET A 166 -1.80 14.42 11.63
C MET A 166 -3.19 14.45 12.27
N HIS A 167 -3.47 13.49 13.14
CA HIS A 167 -4.64 13.56 14.00
C HIS A 167 -4.56 14.81 14.89
N VAL A 168 -5.69 15.50 15.11
CA VAL A 168 -5.74 16.76 15.89
C VAL A 168 -5.15 16.64 17.29
N ASN A 169 -5.31 15.49 17.95
CA ASN A 169 -4.75 15.27 19.28
C ASN A 169 -3.22 15.17 19.25
N LEU A 170 -2.65 14.54 18.23
CA LEU A 170 -1.21 14.51 18.04
C LEU A 170 -0.66 15.91 17.81
N LEU A 171 -1.29 16.68 16.93
CA LEU A 171 -0.89 18.05 16.67
C LEU A 171 -0.91 18.91 17.95
N LYS A 172 -1.96 18.80 18.77
CA LYS A 172 -2.04 19.49 20.08
C LYS A 172 -0.89 19.12 21.02
N LYS A 173 -0.50 17.84 21.09
CA LYS A 173 0.67 17.41 21.89
C LYS A 173 1.96 18.08 21.46
N TYR A 174 2.16 18.29 20.16
CA TYR A 174 3.34 18.99 19.64
C TYR A 174 3.35 20.48 19.98
N VAL A 175 2.18 21.08 20.13
CA VAL A 175 2.04 22.52 20.41
C VAL A 175 2.08 22.81 21.91
N GLN A 176 1.55 21.91 22.74
CA GLN A 176 1.51 22.09 24.21
C GLN A 176 2.88 21.81 24.82
N THR A 177 3.51 22.88 25.26
CA THR A 177 4.88 22.96 25.77
C THR A 177 5.18 22.04 26.95
N GLU A 178 4.21 21.85 27.86
CA GLU A 178 4.42 21.15 29.14
C GLU A 178 4.48 19.62 29.01
N GLU A 179 3.76 19.01 28.04
CA GLU A 179 3.88 17.57 27.80
C GLU A 179 5.19 17.22 27.10
N TRP A 180 5.70 18.10 26.28
CA TRP A 180 6.96 17.90 25.56
C TRP A 180 8.16 17.83 26.51
N GLU A 181 8.22 18.69 27.53
CA GLU A 181 9.29 18.74 28.53
C GLU A 181 9.36 17.48 29.42
N ARG A 182 8.22 16.72 29.53
CA ARG A 182 8.19 15.48 30.32
C ARG A 182 8.78 14.27 29.60
N TYR A 183 8.84 14.26 28.27
CA TYR A 183 9.20 13.09 27.49
C TYR A 183 10.54 13.19 26.75
N ILE A 184 11.16 14.36 26.70
CA ILE A 184 12.41 14.58 25.98
C ILE A 184 13.35 15.43 26.83
N GLU A 185 14.47 14.85 27.24
CA GLU A 185 15.61 15.60 27.76
C GLU A 185 16.27 16.35 26.59
N GLY A 186 15.96 17.63 26.42
CA GLY A 186 16.56 18.46 25.37
C GLY A 186 15.69 19.62 24.89
N PRO A 187 16.23 20.52 24.09
CA PRO A 187 15.46 21.63 23.52
C PRO A 187 14.36 21.11 22.61
N LYS A 188 13.20 21.77 22.61
CA LYS A 188 12.08 21.47 21.69
C LYS A 188 12.60 21.25 20.28
N PRO A 189 12.20 20.17 19.59
CA PRO A 189 12.50 20.03 18.19
C PRO A 189 11.95 21.25 17.43
N LYS A 190 12.83 22.00 16.82
CA LYS A 190 12.47 23.13 15.96
C LYS A 190 11.81 22.69 14.63
N ILE A 191 11.45 21.39 14.54
CA ILE A 191 10.96 20.77 13.30
C ILE A 191 9.80 21.55 12.65
N PHE A 192 8.85 22.03 13.46
CA PHE A 192 7.73 22.80 12.92
C PHE A 192 8.15 24.22 12.50
N GLN A 193 9.10 24.83 13.21
CA GLN A 193 9.65 26.12 12.82
C GLN A 193 10.43 25.98 11.52
N GLU A 194 11.27 24.97 11.39
CA GLU A 194 12.09 24.70 10.22
C GLU A 194 11.25 24.27 9.01
N LEU A 195 10.22 23.45 9.19
CA LEU A 195 9.23 23.16 8.14
C LEU A 195 8.48 24.41 7.71
N SER A 196 8.13 25.29 8.66
CA SER A 196 7.46 26.56 8.36
C SER A 196 8.33 27.51 7.55
N GLU A 197 9.62 27.56 7.86
CA GLU A 197 10.57 28.46 7.18
C GLU A 197 10.98 27.97 5.81
N LYS A 198 11.22 26.64 5.66
CA LYS A 198 11.69 26.04 4.40
C LYS A 198 10.60 25.76 3.38
N ILE A 199 9.47 25.22 3.80
CA ILE A 199 8.46 24.67 2.88
C ILE A 199 7.11 25.40 3.04
N GLY A 200 6.87 25.99 4.21
CA GLY A 200 5.55 26.52 4.60
C GLY A 200 4.65 25.39 5.16
N ILE A 201 4.24 25.54 6.41
CA ILE A 201 3.44 24.52 7.13
C ILE A 201 2.15 24.13 6.39
N PRO A 202 1.37 25.04 5.78
CA PRO A 202 0.15 24.64 5.07
C PRO A 202 0.41 23.74 3.88
N HIS A 203 1.63 23.72 3.34
CA HIS A 203 2.00 22.88 2.20
C HIS A 203 2.47 21.48 2.58
N CYS A 204 2.94 21.27 3.82
CA CYS A 204 3.48 19.99 4.24
C CYS A 204 2.69 19.30 5.36
N ILE A 205 1.87 20.02 6.13
CA ILE A 205 1.10 19.46 7.24
C ILE A 205 -0.38 19.81 7.12
N ARG A 206 -1.22 18.80 7.25
CA ARG A 206 -2.66 18.92 7.40
C ARG A 206 -3.14 18.18 8.63
N LYS A 207 -4.32 18.56 9.14
CA LYS A 207 -4.94 17.93 10.31
C LYS A 207 -6.22 17.21 9.95
N ILE A 208 -6.47 16.11 10.66
CA ILE A 208 -7.70 15.33 10.56
C ILE A 208 -8.25 15.03 11.96
N GLU A 209 -9.57 15.04 12.13
CA GLU A 209 -10.22 14.79 13.42
C GLU A 209 -10.41 13.30 13.70
N LYS A 210 -10.55 12.49 12.64
CA LYS A 210 -10.71 11.04 12.75
C LYS A 210 -9.96 10.37 11.61
N THR A 211 -9.21 9.35 11.94
CA THR A 211 -8.60 8.44 10.98
C THR A 211 -8.84 7.00 11.43
N LYS A 212 -9.03 6.12 10.47
CA LYS A 212 -9.17 4.67 10.68
C LYS A 212 -7.99 3.91 10.09
N LEU A 213 -6.96 4.64 9.67
CA LEU A 213 -5.72 4.07 9.16
C LEU A 213 -4.52 4.94 9.56
N VAL A 214 -3.36 4.31 9.58
CA VAL A 214 -2.05 4.94 9.65
C VAL A 214 -1.25 4.45 8.45
N LEU A 215 -0.59 5.38 7.76
CA LEU A 215 0.10 5.12 6.50
C LEU A 215 1.44 5.85 6.49
N LEU A 216 2.47 5.18 6.02
CA LEU A 216 3.76 5.78 5.71
C LEU A 216 4.21 5.31 4.33
N ILE A 217 4.60 6.26 3.49
CA ILE A 217 5.01 6.03 2.11
C ILE A 217 6.35 6.73 1.87
N THR A 218 7.26 6.02 1.26
CA THR A 218 8.51 6.55 0.71
C THR A 218 8.65 6.13 -0.76
N GLU A 219 9.75 6.48 -1.39
CA GLU A 219 10.05 6.06 -2.76
C GLU A 219 10.22 4.55 -2.94
N SER A 220 10.45 3.82 -1.86
CA SER A 220 10.75 2.39 -1.91
C SER A 220 9.89 1.53 -0.98
N GLU A 221 9.19 2.11 -0.02
CA GLU A 221 8.52 1.33 1.02
C GLU A 221 7.16 1.92 1.38
N VAL A 222 6.24 1.02 1.73
CA VAL A 222 4.92 1.37 2.25
C VAL A 222 4.61 0.49 3.45
N ILE A 223 4.08 1.10 4.51
CA ILE A 223 3.47 0.40 5.65
C ILE A 223 2.09 0.98 5.91
N LEU A 224 1.10 0.09 6.03
CA LEU A 224 -0.30 0.44 6.24
C LEU A 224 -0.85 -0.32 7.44
N PHE A 225 -1.36 0.44 8.42
CA PHE A 225 -2.14 -0.06 9.54
C PHE A 225 -3.60 0.34 9.34
N LEU A 226 -4.52 -0.52 9.71
CA LEU A 226 -5.94 -0.21 9.78
C LEU A 226 -6.42 -0.22 11.23
N SER A 227 -7.55 0.41 11.48
CA SER A 227 -8.20 0.27 12.78
C SER A 227 -8.90 -1.08 12.89
N ASP A 228 -8.91 -1.65 14.09
CA ASP A 228 -9.92 -2.60 14.48
C ASP A 228 -11.28 -1.87 14.63
N LYS A 229 -12.22 -2.44 15.35
CA LYS A 229 -13.53 -1.81 15.57
C LYS A 229 -13.47 -0.57 16.47
N THR A 230 -12.35 -0.29 17.14
CA THR A 230 -12.24 0.70 18.21
C THR A 230 -11.10 1.71 18.01
N LYS A 231 -9.94 1.28 17.56
CA LYS A 231 -8.71 2.07 17.46
C LYS A 231 -7.81 1.53 16.34
N ILE A 232 -6.75 2.26 16.02
CA ILE A 232 -5.69 1.75 15.11
C ILE A 232 -5.04 0.53 15.77
N ASP A 233 -4.95 -0.55 15.01
CA ASP A 233 -4.24 -1.75 15.43
C ASP A 233 -2.79 -1.71 14.94
N TYR A 234 -1.86 -1.48 15.88
CA TYR A 234 -0.43 -1.49 15.58
C TYR A 234 0.20 -2.89 15.66
N SER A 235 -0.58 -3.90 16.03
CA SER A 235 -0.08 -5.28 16.08
C SER A 235 0.03 -5.90 14.69
N GLU A 236 -0.81 -5.46 13.74
CA GLU A 236 -0.82 -5.98 12.38
C GLU A 236 -0.70 -4.86 11.34
N CYS A 237 0.13 -5.08 10.32
CA CYS A 237 0.24 -4.14 9.20
C CYS A 237 0.56 -4.84 7.87
N ILE A 238 0.11 -4.24 6.78
CA ILE A 238 0.52 -4.60 5.43
C ILE A 238 1.78 -3.79 5.07
N TYR A 239 2.83 -4.50 4.70
CA TYR A 239 4.12 -3.93 4.35
C TYR A 239 4.63 -4.44 3.01
N SER A 240 5.31 -3.58 2.28
CA SER A 240 6.10 -3.98 1.12
C SER A 240 7.27 -3.04 0.88
N GLU A 241 8.34 -3.62 0.37
CA GLU A 241 9.53 -2.94 -0.13
C GLU A 241 9.63 -3.11 -1.64
N ASN A 242 10.01 -2.03 -2.36
CA ASN A 242 10.24 -2.00 -3.81
C ASN A 242 9.03 -2.47 -4.67
N ASN A 243 7.81 -2.32 -4.15
CA ASN A 243 6.58 -2.58 -4.89
C ASN A 243 6.00 -1.26 -5.41
N GLN A 244 6.31 -0.93 -6.66
CA GLN A 244 5.88 0.33 -7.26
C GLN A 244 4.35 0.47 -7.36
N ASP A 245 3.64 -0.63 -7.63
CA ASP A 245 2.18 -0.60 -7.73
C ASP A 245 1.53 -0.29 -6.38
N PHE A 246 2.07 -0.85 -5.29
CA PHE A 246 1.61 -0.52 -3.94
C PHE A 246 1.94 0.93 -3.57
N ILE A 247 3.12 1.43 -3.92
CA ILE A 247 3.51 2.84 -3.69
C ILE A 247 2.52 3.78 -4.39
N GLU A 248 2.20 3.53 -5.65
CA GLU A 248 1.26 4.37 -6.41
C GLU A 248 -0.18 4.26 -5.89
N TRP A 249 -0.62 3.08 -5.47
CA TRP A 249 -1.90 2.90 -4.80
C TRP A 249 -1.94 3.65 -3.46
N ALA A 250 -0.91 3.53 -2.65
CA ALA A 250 -0.79 4.22 -1.37
C ALA A 250 -0.76 5.74 -1.52
N LYS A 251 -0.11 6.27 -2.56
CA LYS A 251 -0.16 7.70 -2.90
C LYS A 251 -1.58 8.16 -3.22
N LYS A 252 -2.35 7.38 -4.02
CA LYS A 252 -3.77 7.69 -4.29
C LYS A 252 -4.58 7.72 -2.99
N LEU A 253 -4.37 6.76 -2.08
CA LEU A 253 -5.00 6.73 -0.76
C LEU A 253 -4.62 7.95 0.07
N PHE A 254 -3.34 8.31 0.12
CA PHE A 254 -2.86 9.50 0.80
C PHE A 254 -3.51 10.78 0.23
N GLU A 255 -3.52 10.96 -1.08
CA GLU A 255 -4.12 12.13 -1.75
C GLU A 255 -5.63 12.24 -1.51
N TYR A 256 -6.36 11.13 -1.41
CA TYR A 256 -7.75 11.14 -1.00
C TYR A 256 -7.93 11.75 0.39
N TYR A 257 -7.13 11.32 1.37
CA TYR A 257 -7.16 11.87 2.71
C TYR A 257 -6.60 13.28 2.78
N TRP A 258 -5.59 13.60 1.95
CA TRP A 258 -5.03 14.94 1.86
C TRP A 258 -6.08 15.99 1.45
N LYS A 259 -6.93 15.66 0.50
CA LYS A 259 -8.04 16.54 0.06
C LYS A 259 -9.07 16.76 1.18
N LYS A 260 -9.31 15.78 2.04
CA LYS A 260 -10.26 15.85 3.15
C LYS A 260 -9.69 16.54 4.40
N ALA A 261 -8.39 16.47 4.59
CA ALA A 261 -7.70 17.05 5.73
C ALA A 261 -7.63 18.58 5.62
N LYS A 262 -7.74 19.26 6.75
CA LYS A 262 -7.71 20.74 6.83
C LYS A 262 -6.26 21.23 6.94
N PRO A 263 -5.88 22.31 6.24
CA PRO A 263 -4.57 22.95 6.44
C PRO A 263 -4.39 23.35 7.90
N VAL A 264 -3.16 23.32 8.38
CA VAL A 264 -2.79 23.80 9.72
C VAL A 264 -2.25 25.22 9.58
N SER A 265 -2.80 26.17 10.34
CA SER A 265 -2.33 27.55 10.33
C SER A 265 -1.08 27.74 11.22
N LYS A 266 -0.24 28.72 10.90
CA LYS A 266 0.89 29.11 11.75
C LYS A 266 0.45 29.41 13.20
N LYS A 267 -0.72 30.04 13.35
CA LYS A 267 -1.29 30.40 14.67
C LYS A 267 -1.59 29.17 15.52
N GLU A 268 -2.01 28.06 14.89
CA GLU A 268 -2.31 26.79 15.59
C GLU A 268 -1.05 26.04 16.04
N LEU A 269 0.12 26.36 15.48
CA LEU A 269 1.40 25.74 15.84
C LEU A 269 2.25 26.61 16.78
N LEU A 270 1.88 27.86 16.98
CA LEU A 270 2.59 28.81 17.84
C LEU A 270 1.85 29.08 19.16
N LEU A 271 0.67 28.47 19.36
CA LEU A 271 -0.11 28.52 20.59
C LEU A 271 0.18 27.33 21.49
#